data_1930b4273d949aed80b7cecf4c3deebd
#
_entry.id   1930b4273d949aed80b7cecf4c3deebd
#
_cell.length_a   1.000
_cell.length_b   1.000
_cell.length_c   1.000
_cell.angle_alpha   90.00
_cell.angle_beta   90.00
_cell.angle_gamma   90.00
#
_symmetry.space_group_name_H-M   'P 1'
#
loop_
_entity.id
_entity.type
_entity.pdbx_description
1 polymer ?
#
loop_
_entity_poly.entity_id
_entity_poly.type
_entity_poly.pdbx_seq_one_letter_code
_entity_poly.pdbx_strand_id
1 'polypeptide(L)'
;MFGKLSDKTRTAKILSSRTIHTPVLINLKTESASFLFKLGNDLIELTPCDDSTSSDFTLEATEFAWRELQKPFPKPGFQCLSTMRRTQNLKVRGNTKKFNQNLLILEMLFSNIVDSPPQHDLLDVPFIEKTRGQYLNLSFENLNYRIFFEEAGSGIPLVCLHTAGSDSRQYRHLLNDSEITKNFRVIAFDLPWHGKSSPPNGFAENEYILTTLSYINLVRAFVDALKLERPVIMGCSIGGRAVLHLALSFGDRLGGVIGLQSALFAEDRSIGDPNPEDILYRSDVHGGELAGALMAGMTAPQSPQHERWETIWHYMQSGPGVFKGDLFYYFDDGDLRDSNVSDLKNSKCPIYLLNGDYDVSATPEMGNDLAQLIHPEHFEVMEEMGHFPMSENPEGFKRYLVKILDKIINGYTQNGS
;
A
#
# COMPACT_ATOMS: atom_id res chain seq x y z
N MET A 1 26.42 -2.54 15.44
CA MET A 1 25.67 -2.69 14.17
C MET A 1 24.28 -3.28 14.44
N PHE A 2 24.14 -4.37 15.15
CA PHE A 2 22.85 -5.04 15.43
C PHE A 2 22.35 -4.81 16.86
N GLY A 3 22.42 -3.57 17.35
CA GLY A 3 22.10 -3.23 18.75
C GLY A 3 20.68 -3.57 19.20
N LYS A 4 19.70 -3.50 18.29
CA LYS A 4 18.31 -3.87 18.60
C LYS A 4 18.14 -5.34 18.97
N LEU A 5 18.96 -6.23 18.43
CA LEU A 5 18.94 -7.67 18.79
C LEU A 5 19.48 -7.92 20.19
N SER A 6 20.22 -6.97 20.79
CA SER A 6 20.76 -7.07 22.14
C SER A 6 19.75 -6.69 23.23
N ASP A 7 18.64 -6.03 22.86
CA ASP A 7 17.54 -5.73 23.78
C ASP A 7 16.70 -6.99 24.04
N LYS A 8 17.02 -7.66 25.14
CA LYS A 8 16.37 -8.93 25.52
C LYS A 8 14.86 -8.76 25.78
N THR A 9 14.43 -7.63 26.33
CA THR A 9 13.01 -7.37 26.63
C THR A 9 12.22 -7.20 25.34
N ARG A 10 12.72 -6.38 24.44
CA ARG A 10 12.13 -6.17 23.11
C ARG A 10 12.07 -7.48 22.31
N THR A 11 13.18 -8.19 22.23
CA THR A 11 13.25 -9.45 21.47
C THR A 11 12.35 -10.54 22.04
N ALA A 12 12.29 -10.69 23.38
CA ALA A 12 11.39 -11.64 24.02
C ALA A 12 9.91 -11.33 23.72
N LYS A 13 9.52 -10.05 23.75
CA LYS A 13 8.16 -9.62 23.38
C LYS A 13 7.82 -9.97 21.93
N ILE A 14 8.75 -9.75 21.00
CA ILE A 14 8.56 -10.09 19.59
C ILE A 14 8.44 -11.61 19.41
N LEU A 15 9.34 -12.39 20.00
CA LEU A 15 9.33 -13.85 19.90
C LEU A 15 8.05 -14.46 20.49
N SER A 16 7.54 -13.92 21.59
CA SER A 16 6.29 -14.41 22.21
C SER A 16 5.05 -14.16 21.35
N SER A 17 5.11 -13.25 20.38
CA SER A 17 3.99 -12.92 19.50
C SER A 17 3.90 -13.80 18.24
N ARG A 18 4.93 -14.61 17.95
CA ARG A 18 5.04 -15.42 16.73
C ARG A 18 5.68 -16.78 17.02
N THR A 19 5.16 -17.81 16.38
CA THR A 19 5.73 -19.16 16.47
C THR A 19 6.69 -19.40 15.32
N ILE A 20 7.91 -19.82 15.66
CA ILE A 20 8.92 -20.26 14.70
C ILE A 20 8.95 -21.78 14.74
N HIS A 21 8.44 -22.42 13.70
CA HIS A 21 8.29 -23.88 13.66
C HIS A 21 9.62 -24.64 13.65
N THR A 22 10.64 -24.06 13.04
CA THR A 22 11.98 -24.62 12.98
C THR A 22 13.00 -23.49 13.17
N PRO A 23 14.08 -23.71 13.92
CA PRO A 23 15.16 -22.73 14.00
C PRO A 23 15.67 -22.35 12.61
N VAL A 24 15.96 -21.07 12.42
CA VAL A 24 16.46 -20.51 11.17
C VAL A 24 17.88 -20.00 11.40
N LEU A 25 18.80 -20.41 10.54
CA LEU A 25 20.20 -19.95 10.56
C LEU A 25 20.39 -18.93 9.44
N ILE A 26 20.74 -17.72 9.80
CA ILE A 26 20.86 -16.59 8.89
C ILE A 26 22.28 -16.05 8.92
N ASN A 27 22.94 -15.96 7.79
CA ASN A 27 24.21 -15.25 7.70
C ASN A 27 23.95 -13.77 7.44
N LEU A 28 24.31 -12.90 8.37
CA LEU A 28 24.28 -11.44 8.23
C LEU A 28 25.67 -11.00 7.76
N LYS A 29 25.76 -10.55 6.50
CA LYS A 29 27.03 -10.23 5.84
C LYS A 29 27.17 -8.74 5.57
N THR A 30 28.38 -8.23 5.83
CA THR A 30 28.83 -6.89 5.43
C THR A 30 30.04 -7.01 4.51
N GLU A 31 30.64 -5.93 4.10
CA GLU A 31 31.90 -5.93 3.34
C GLU A 31 33.08 -6.45 4.16
N SER A 32 33.02 -6.31 5.49
CA SER A 32 34.17 -6.58 6.38
C SER A 32 33.94 -7.73 7.35
N ALA A 33 32.71 -8.18 7.56
CA ALA A 33 32.37 -9.16 8.60
C ALA A 33 31.14 -9.99 8.24
N SER A 34 31.09 -11.18 8.80
CA SER A 34 29.94 -12.10 8.75
C SER A 34 29.54 -12.52 10.15
N PHE A 35 28.24 -12.63 10.38
CA PHE A 35 27.67 -13.04 11.65
C PHE A 35 26.59 -14.09 11.44
N LEU A 36 26.68 -15.21 12.13
CA LEU A 36 25.62 -16.19 12.18
C LEU A 36 24.55 -15.74 13.17
N PHE A 37 23.36 -15.47 12.66
CA PHE A 37 22.18 -15.16 13.44
C PHE A 37 21.27 -16.39 13.48
N LYS A 38 21.07 -16.93 14.69
CA LYS A 38 20.19 -18.05 14.92
C LYS A 38 18.89 -17.56 15.56
N LEU A 39 17.79 -17.83 14.87
CA LEU A 39 16.45 -17.46 15.28
C LEU A 39 15.65 -18.70 15.63
N GLY A 40 15.17 -18.79 16.86
CA GLY A 40 14.27 -19.82 17.38
C GLY A 40 13.19 -19.21 18.28
N ASN A 41 12.26 -20.03 18.77
CA ASN A 41 11.12 -19.54 19.58
C ASN A 41 11.53 -18.73 20.82
N ASP A 42 12.57 -19.20 21.52
CA ASP A 42 13.01 -18.58 22.78
C ASP A 42 14.47 -18.11 22.71
N LEU A 43 15.06 -18.15 21.53
CA LEU A 43 16.50 -17.96 21.39
C LEU A 43 16.83 -17.08 20.20
N ILE A 44 17.57 -16.02 20.49
CA ILE A 44 18.32 -15.25 19.49
C ILE A 44 19.79 -15.31 19.88
N GLU A 45 20.60 -15.84 19.00
CA GLU A 45 22.07 -15.86 19.12
C GLU A 45 22.69 -15.14 17.92
N LEU A 46 23.67 -14.32 18.17
CA LEU A 46 24.48 -13.65 17.15
C LEU A 46 25.95 -13.89 17.45
N THR A 47 26.63 -14.63 16.58
CA THR A 47 28.02 -14.98 16.73
C THR A 47 28.83 -14.62 15.47
N PRO A 48 30.06 -14.12 15.58
CA PRO A 48 30.93 -13.99 14.41
C PRO A 48 31.07 -15.33 13.69
N CYS A 49 31.10 -15.30 12.37
CA CYS A 49 31.31 -16.49 11.54
C CYS A 49 32.15 -16.15 10.32
N ASP A 50 32.51 -17.16 9.55
CA ASP A 50 33.18 -17.03 8.26
C ASP A 50 32.24 -17.41 7.11
N ASP A 51 32.71 -17.23 5.88
CA ASP A 51 31.93 -17.51 4.67
C ASP A 51 31.66 -19.02 4.45
N SER A 52 32.34 -19.90 5.18
CA SER A 52 32.15 -21.38 5.11
C SER A 52 31.04 -21.84 6.06
N THR A 53 30.55 -20.98 6.95
CA THR A 53 29.53 -21.32 7.94
C THR A 53 28.18 -21.58 7.25
N SER A 54 27.61 -22.77 7.47
CA SER A 54 26.32 -23.16 6.89
C SER A 54 25.20 -22.30 7.46
N SER A 55 24.36 -21.77 6.56
CA SER A 55 23.15 -21.01 6.89
C SER A 55 22.00 -21.37 5.95
N ASP A 56 20.76 -21.12 6.38
CA ASP A 56 19.59 -21.30 5.52
C ASP A 56 19.56 -20.26 4.41
N PHE A 57 19.88 -19.03 4.76
CA PHE A 57 20.02 -17.92 3.82
C PHE A 57 20.98 -16.85 4.34
N THR A 58 21.43 -15.99 3.44
CA THR A 58 22.31 -14.86 3.72
C THR A 58 21.57 -13.56 3.44
N LEU A 59 21.68 -12.61 4.36
CA LEU A 59 21.31 -11.21 4.19
C LEU A 59 22.59 -10.39 4.03
N GLU A 60 22.88 -9.94 2.81
CA GLU A 60 24.11 -9.23 2.47
C GLU A 60 23.77 -7.75 2.18
N ALA A 61 24.35 -6.85 2.96
CA ALA A 61 24.22 -5.40 2.78
C ALA A 61 25.48 -4.69 3.26
N THR A 62 25.68 -3.45 2.80
CA THR A 62 26.81 -2.63 3.26
C THR A 62 26.68 -2.27 4.74
N GLU A 63 27.82 -1.98 5.40
CA GLU A 63 27.78 -1.48 6.77
C GLU A 63 26.94 -0.21 6.90
N PHE A 64 27.00 0.66 5.87
CA PHE A 64 26.16 1.85 5.82
C PHE A 64 24.68 1.47 5.84
N ALA A 65 24.24 0.52 5.01
CA ALA A 65 22.85 0.10 4.92
C ALA A 65 22.35 -0.51 6.24
N TRP A 66 23.15 -1.37 6.87
CA TRP A 66 22.82 -1.92 8.19
C TRP A 66 22.72 -0.86 9.29
N ARG A 67 23.59 0.16 9.26
CA ARG A 67 23.54 1.28 10.22
C ARG A 67 22.34 2.17 9.97
N GLU A 68 22.01 2.43 8.70
CA GLU A 68 20.87 3.25 8.31
C GLU A 68 19.55 2.61 8.78
N LEU A 69 19.36 1.31 8.55
CA LEU A 69 18.19 0.55 9.03
C LEU A 69 17.97 0.66 10.54
N GLN A 70 19.04 0.83 11.34
CA GLN A 70 18.95 0.91 12.80
C GLN A 70 18.56 2.31 13.33
N LYS A 71 18.55 3.35 12.48
CA LYS A 71 18.16 4.69 12.91
C LYS A 71 16.68 4.77 13.25
N PRO A 72 16.25 5.68 14.14
CA PRO A 72 14.83 5.93 14.39
C PRO A 72 14.09 6.34 13.11
N PHE A 73 14.71 7.19 12.30
CA PHE A 73 14.21 7.65 11.01
C PHE A 73 15.24 7.35 9.92
N PRO A 74 15.22 6.14 9.35
CA PRO A 74 16.08 5.79 8.23
C PRO A 74 15.74 6.64 7.00
N LYS A 75 16.71 6.81 6.11
CA LYS A 75 16.46 7.44 4.80
C LYS A 75 15.49 6.61 3.96
N PRO A 76 14.79 7.23 2.98
CA PRO A 76 14.02 6.48 1.99
C PRO A 76 14.82 5.34 1.37
N GLY A 77 14.22 4.17 1.27
CA GLY A 77 14.88 2.96 0.77
C GLY A 77 15.61 2.11 1.83
N PHE A 78 15.70 2.57 3.09
CA PHE A 78 16.39 1.85 4.19
C PHE A 78 15.50 1.57 5.39
N GLN A 79 14.21 1.86 5.33
CA GLN A 79 13.31 1.79 6.48
C GLN A 79 13.01 0.38 6.96
N CYS A 80 13.17 -0.64 6.11
CA CYS A 80 13.05 -2.04 6.50
C CYS A 80 13.73 -2.99 5.49
N LEU A 81 13.78 -4.30 5.77
CA LEU A 81 14.48 -5.28 4.94
C LEU A 81 13.84 -5.45 3.56
N SER A 82 12.51 -5.49 3.48
CA SER A 82 11.77 -5.61 2.22
C SER A 82 12.03 -4.41 1.31
N THR A 83 12.01 -3.20 1.87
CA THR A 83 12.34 -1.98 1.14
C THR A 83 13.79 -1.96 0.68
N MET A 84 14.74 -2.28 1.57
CA MET A 84 16.17 -2.37 1.21
C MET A 84 16.41 -3.38 0.09
N ARG A 85 15.67 -4.49 0.09
CA ARG A 85 15.74 -5.49 -0.97
C ARG A 85 15.20 -4.93 -2.30
N ARG A 86 14.05 -4.25 -2.29
CA ARG A 86 13.44 -3.61 -3.46
C ARG A 86 14.36 -2.55 -4.07
N THR A 87 15.04 -1.77 -3.23
CA THR A 87 16.00 -0.74 -3.66
C THR A 87 17.42 -1.29 -3.91
N GLN A 88 17.60 -2.61 -3.90
CA GLN A 88 18.87 -3.31 -4.09
C GLN A 88 19.97 -2.99 -3.05
N ASN A 89 19.58 -2.41 -1.91
CA ASN A 89 20.47 -2.16 -0.76
C ASN A 89 20.68 -3.39 0.12
N LEU A 90 19.89 -4.46 -0.10
CA LEU A 90 19.99 -5.75 0.55
C LEU A 90 19.88 -6.86 -0.50
N LYS A 91 20.81 -7.81 -0.46
CA LYS A 91 20.76 -9.05 -1.26
C LYS A 91 20.38 -10.22 -0.36
N VAL A 92 19.43 -11.02 -0.80
CA VAL A 92 19.04 -12.27 -0.13
C VAL A 92 19.51 -13.44 -0.99
N ARG A 93 20.29 -14.36 -0.41
CA ARG A 93 20.83 -15.53 -1.11
C ARG A 93 20.50 -16.80 -0.32
N GLY A 94 20.23 -17.90 -1.00
CA GLY A 94 19.94 -19.19 -0.38
C GLY A 94 18.44 -19.50 -0.34
N ASN A 95 17.92 -20.01 0.76
CA ASN A 95 16.54 -20.44 0.86
C ASN A 95 15.55 -19.26 0.99
N THR A 96 15.11 -18.72 -0.15
CA THR A 96 14.16 -17.59 -0.23
C THR A 96 12.81 -17.92 0.38
N LYS A 97 12.37 -19.19 0.33
CA LYS A 97 11.15 -19.64 0.99
C LYS A 97 11.23 -19.44 2.49
N LYS A 98 12.31 -19.89 3.15
CA LYS A 98 12.51 -19.67 4.59
C LYS A 98 12.60 -18.18 4.94
N PHE A 99 13.23 -17.38 4.09
CA PHE A 99 13.24 -15.92 4.26
C PHE A 99 11.82 -15.35 4.26
N ASN A 100 11.00 -15.66 3.25
CA ASN A 100 9.64 -15.14 3.13
C ASN A 100 8.71 -15.64 4.26
N GLN A 101 8.85 -16.90 4.68
CA GLN A 101 8.10 -17.46 5.83
C GLN A 101 8.38 -16.70 7.15
N ASN A 102 9.55 -16.09 7.27
CA ASN A 102 9.97 -15.39 8.49
C ASN A 102 10.07 -13.87 8.28
N LEU A 103 9.66 -13.33 7.12
CA LEU A 103 9.89 -11.92 6.80
C LEU A 103 9.28 -10.99 7.85
N LEU A 104 8.04 -11.22 8.27
CA LEU A 104 7.38 -10.35 9.24
C LEU A 104 8.14 -10.28 10.57
N ILE A 105 8.57 -11.42 11.12
CA ILE A 105 9.35 -11.43 12.38
C ILE A 105 10.73 -10.80 12.19
N LEU A 106 11.36 -10.98 11.05
CA LEU A 106 12.62 -10.32 10.71
C LEU A 106 12.44 -8.81 10.63
N GLU A 107 11.36 -8.32 10.00
CA GLU A 107 11.04 -6.90 9.98
C GLU A 107 10.84 -6.35 11.40
N MET A 108 10.12 -7.07 12.26
CA MET A 108 9.94 -6.68 13.65
C MET A 108 11.25 -6.64 14.44
N LEU A 109 12.20 -7.53 14.13
CA LEU A 109 13.49 -7.62 14.84
C LEU A 109 14.49 -6.55 14.36
N PHE A 110 14.56 -6.31 13.05
CA PHE A 110 15.61 -5.48 12.46
C PHE A 110 15.18 -4.03 12.19
N SER A 111 13.89 -3.77 11.94
CA SER A 111 13.39 -2.43 11.64
C SER A 111 12.75 -1.72 12.83
N ASN A 112 12.28 -0.49 12.63
CA ASN A 112 11.57 0.31 13.65
C ASN A 112 10.05 0.10 13.65
N ILE A 113 9.57 -0.97 13.03
CA ILE A 113 8.13 -1.19 12.87
C ILE A 113 7.38 -1.36 14.21
N VAL A 114 8.10 -1.72 15.29
CA VAL A 114 7.53 -1.96 16.64
C VAL A 114 8.08 -1.03 17.73
N ASP A 115 8.91 -0.05 17.40
CA ASP A 115 9.72 0.65 18.39
C ASP A 115 9.09 1.92 18.97
N SER A 116 7.94 2.38 18.49
CA SER A 116 7.24 3.54 19.07
C SER A 116 6.19 3.09 20.09
N PRO A 117 6.07 3.75 21.25
CA PRO A 117 4.97 3.48 22.15
C PRO A 117 3.64 3.81 21.46
N PRO A 118 2.59 3.02 21.69
CA PRO A 118 1.27 3.36 21.17
C PRO A 118 0.83 4.70 21.78
N GLN A 119 0.65 5.69 20.95
CA GLN A 119 -0.06 6.93 21.31
C GLN A 119 -1.54 6.70 21.07
N HIS A 120 -2.23 6.20 22.08
CA HIS A 120 -3.67 6.17 22.11
C HIS A 120 -4.14 7.12 23.18
N ASP A 121 -4.73 8.22 22.78
CA ASP A 121 -5.60 8.98 23.68
C ASP A 121 -6.81 8.09 23.97
N LEU A 122 -6.93 7.66 25.22
CA LEU A 122 -8.13 6.93 25.64
C LEU A 122 -9.32 7.86 25.48
N LEU A 123 -10.35 7.40 24.80
CA LEU A 123 -11.60 8.14 24.66
C LEU A 123 -12.29 8.17 26.05
N ASP A 124 -12.54 9.36 26.56
CA ASP A 124 -13.26 9.53 27.82
C ASP A 124 -14.74 9.11 27.69
N VAL A 125 -15.30 9.22 26.49
CA VAL A 125 -16.72 8.88 26.24
C VAL A 125 -16.81 8.10 24.92
N PRO A 126 -17.50 6.94 24.90
CA PRO A 126 -17.79 6.23 23.65
C PRO A 126 -18.66 7.08 22.71
N PHE A 127 -18.37 7.01 21.40
CA PHE A 127 -19.20 7.63 20.38
C PHE A 127 -19.37 6.70 19.17
N ILE A 128 -20.43 6.98 18.39
CA ILE A 128 -20.70 6.26 17.14
C ILE A 128 -20.30 7.17 15.98
N GLU A 129 -19.46 6.65 15.10
CA GLU A 129 -19.07 7.32 13.86
C GLU A 129 -20.26 7.52 12.92
N LYS A 130 -20.22 8.55 12.08
CA LYS A 130 -21.30 8.85 11.12
C LYS A 130 -21.21 8.04 9.83
N THR A 131 -20.09 7.35 9.61
CA THR A 131 -19.87 6.48 8.45
C THR A 131 -20.92 5.37 8.39
N ARG A 132 -21.47 5.13 7.19
CA ARG A 132 -22.46 4.08 6.94
C ARG A 132 -21.96 3.08 5.94
N GLY A 133 -21.93 1.80 6.32
CA GLY A 133 -21.63 0.69 5.43
C GLY A 133 -22.89 0.14 4.75
N GLN A 134 -22.82 -0.13 3.45
CA GLN A 134 -23.91 -0.62 2.63
C GLN A 134 -23.43 -1.64 1.60
N TYR A 135 -24.36 -2.36 0.97
CA TYR A 135 -24.08 -3.27 -0.12
C TYR A 135 -24.86 -2.86 -1.37
N LEU A 136 -24.14 -2.76 -2.49
CA LEU A 136 -24.69 -2.63 -3.82
C LEU A 136 -24.68 -4.01 -4.50
N ASN A 137 -25.86 -4.50 -4.93
CA ASN A 137 -25.91 -5.66 -5.82
C ASN A 137 -25.80 -5.15 -7.26
N LEU A 138 -24.72 -5.51 -7.92
CA LEU A 138 -24.34 -5.03 -9.24
C LEU A 138 -24.21 -6.19 -10.22
N SER A 139 -24.94 -6.14 -11.33
CA SER A 139 -24.72 -7.05 -12.46
C SER A 139 -23.74 -6.38 -13.44
N PHE A 140 -22.64 -7.03 -13.70
CA PHE A 140 -21.54 -6.49 -14.50
C PHE A 140 -20.84 -7.63 -15.25
N GLU A 141 -20.57 -7.47 -16.55
CA GLU A 141 -19.94 -8.48 -17.42
C GLU A 141 -20.56 -9.90 -17.30
N ASN A 142 -21.90 -9.97 -17.25
CA ASN A 142 -22.68 -11.20 -17.05
C ASN A 142 -22.44 -11.91 -15.70
N LEU A 143 -21.82 -11.26 -14.75
CA LEU A 143 -21.63 -11.75 -13.38
C LEU A 143 -22.40 -10.87 -12.40
N ASN A 144 -22.77 -11.44 -11.28
CA ASN A 144 -23.42 -10.71 -10.18
C ASN A 144 -22.42 -10.54 -9.04
N TYR A 145 -22.31 -9.31 -8.59
CA TYR A 145 -21.43 -8.92 -7.49
C TYR A 145 -22.25 -8.31 -6.36
N ARG A 146 -21.81 -8.54 -5.15
CA ARG A 146 -22.29 -7.86 -3.95
C ARG A 146 -21.16 -7.00 -3.43
N ILE A 147 -21.16 -5.73 -3.81
CA ILE A 147 -20.11 -4.76 -3.53
C ILE A 147 -20.41 -4.05 -2.23
N PHE A 148 -19.49 -4.13 -1.28
CA PHE A 148 -19.55 -3.34 -0.05
C PHE A 148 -18.95 -1.94 -0.30
N PHE A 149 -19.59 -0.92 0.28
CA PHE A 149 -19.04 0.42 0.32
C PHE A 149 -19.42 1.12 1.62
N GLU A 150 -18.59 2.08 1.98
CA GLU A 150 -18.82 2.98 3.11
C GLU A 150 -18.97 4.39 2.58
N GLU A 151 -19.86 5.17 3.19
CA GLU A 151 -20.05 6.57 2.82
C GLU A 151 -20.30 7.47 4.02
N ALA A 152 -19.91 8.73 3.88
CA ALA A 152 -20.19 9.79 4.84
C ALA A 152 -20.25 11.15 4.14
N GLY A 153 -20.99 12.09 4.74
CA GLY A 153 -21.09 13.45 4.23
C GLY A 153 -22.13 13.65 3.13
N SER A 154 -22.06 14.80 2.49
CA SER A 154 -22.95 15.22 1.40
C SER A 154 -22.26 16.26 0.52
N GLY A 155 -22.77 16.49 -0.69
CA GLY A 155 -22.21 17.44 -1.66
C GLY A 155 -21.51 16.72 -2.81
N ILE A 156 -20.33 17.17 -3.21
CA ILE A 156 -19.58 16.65 -4.36
C ILE A 156 -19.22 15.18 -4.09
N PRO A 157 -19.59 14.22 -4.96
CA PRO A 157 -19.20 12.83 -4.77
C PRO A 157 -17.67 12.67 -4.90
N LEU A 158 -17.02 12.10 -3.87
CA LEU A 158 -15.62 11.74 -3.86
C LEU A 158 -15.51 10.21 -3.69
N VAL A 159 -15.25 9.52 -4.78
CA VAL A 159 -15.11 8.05 -4.79
C VAL A 159 -13.65 7.68 -4.59
N CYS A 160 -13.38 6.83 -3.60
CA CYS A 160 -12.05 6.44 -3.18
C CYS A 160 -11.75 4.99 -3.57
N LEU A 161 -10.62 4.77 -4.26
CA LEU A 161 -10.15 3.47 -4.73
C LEU A 161 -8.95 3.01 -3.88
N HIS A 162 -9.11 1.88 -3.21
CA HIS A 162 -8.07 1.32 -2.32
C HIS A 162 -6.85 0.78 -3.10
N THR A 163 -5.78 0.47 -2.38
CA THR A 163 -4.54 -0.12 -2.92
C THR A 163 -4.67 -1.63 -3.09
N ALA A 164 -3.73 -2.25 -3.81
CA ALA A 164 -3.68 -3.70 -4.04
C ALA A 164 -3.81 -4.49 -2.72
N GLY A 165 -4.70 -5.49 -2.69
CA GLY A 165 -4.88 -6.39 -1.56
C GLY A 165 -5.45 -5.78 -0.28
N SER A 166 -5.83 -4.50 -0.30
CA SER A 166 -6.45 -3.79 0.83
C SER A 166 -7.95 -3.62 0.63
N ASP A 167 -8.59 -2.67 1.30
CA ASP A 167 -10.02 -2.39 1.20
C ASP A 167 -10.37 -0.95 1.62
N SER A 168 -11.68 -0.63 1.65
CA SER A 168 -12.21 0.70 1.97
C SER A 168 -11.74 1.29 3.30
N ARG A 169 -11.34 0.46 4.27
CA ARG A 169 -10.84 0.90 5.59
C ARG A 169 -9.66 1.87 5.49
N GLN A 170 -8.90 1.84 4.40
CA GLN A 170 -7.82 2.80 4.18
C GLN A 170 -8.29 4.26 4.15
N TYR A 171 -9.58 4.50 3.90
CA TYR A 171 -10.17 5.84 3.84
C TYR A 171 -11.02 6.21 5.06
N ARG A 172 -10.95 5.43 6.16
CA ARG A 172 -11.76 5.66 7.35
C ARG A 172 -11.58 7.06 7.95
N HIS A 173 -10.38 7.61 7.89
CA HIS A 173 -10.10 8.95 8.40
C HIS A 173 -10.79 10.04 7.56
N LEU A 174 -10.81 9.90 6.24
CA LEU A 174 -11.54 10.81 5.37
C LEU A 174 -13.05 10.74 5.60
N LEU A 175 -13.59 9.53 5.75
CA LEU A 175 -15.02 9.29 6.02
C LEU A 175 -15.46 9.93 7.34
N ASN A 176 -14.57 10.04 8.31
CA ASN A 176 -14.84 10.62 9.63
C ASN A 176 -14.38 12.08 9.77
N ASP A 177 -13.76 12.66 8.74
CA ASP A 177 -13.34 14.06 8.78
C ASP A 177 -14.51 15.01 8.48
N SER A 178 -14.94 15.77 9.50
CA SER A 178 -16.07 16.69 9.40
C SER A 178 -15.83 17.90 8.49
N GLU A 179 -14.59 18.31 8.24
CA GLU A 179 -14.26 19.40 7.33
C GLU A 179 -14.39 18.94 5.88
N ILE A 180 -13.96 17.70 5.59
CA ILE A 180 -14.08 17.09 4.26
C ILE A 180 -15.54 16.71 3.98
N THR A 181 -16.18 15.96 4.89
CA THR A 181 -17.55 15.46 4.71
C THR A 181 -18.63 16.54 4.73
N LYS A 182 -18.28 17.77 5.09
CA LYS A 182 -19.18 18.94 4.97
C LYS A 182 -19.49 19.29 3.52
N ASN A 183 -18.52 19.15 2.61
CA ASN A 183 -18.61 19.56 1.21
C ASN A 183 -18.58 18.38 0.25
N PHE A 184 -18.15 17.21 0.71
CA PHE A 184 -18.01 16.00 -0.09
C PHE A 184 -18.83 14.85 0.48
N ARG A 185 -19.52 14.14 -0.42
CA ARG A 185 -20.01 12.79 -0.13
C ARG A 185 -18.86 11.82 -0.43
N VAL A 186 -18.10 11.48 0.61
CA VAL A 186 -16.99 10.54 0.52
C VAL A 186 -17.55 9.13 0.44
N ILE A 187 -17.10 8.35 -0.56
CA ILE A 187 -17.55 6.98 -0.83
C ILE A 187 -16.31 6.12 -1.04
N ALA A 188 -16.06 5.16 -0.18
CA ALA A 188 -14.99 4.18 -0.32
C ALA A 188 -15.59 2.78 -0.50
N PHE A 189 -15.24 2.05 -1.54
CA PHE A 189 -15.79 0.73 -1.80
C PHE A 189 -14.70 -0.34 -1.91
N ASP A 190 -15.06 -1.57 -1.56
CA ASP A 190 -14.21 -2.72 -1.73
C ASP A 190 -14.40 -3.29 -3.13
N LEU A 191 -13.29 -3.47 -3.88
CA LEU A 191 -13.34 -4.21 -5.12
C LEU A 191 -13.90 -5.65 -4.89
N PRO A 192 -14.46 -6.33 -5.90
CA PRO A 192 -14.77 -7.76 -5.77
C PRO A 192 -13.58 -8.53 -5.20
N TRP A 193 -13.83 -9.55 -4.39
CA TRP A 193 -12.83 -10.34 -3.67
C TRP A 193 -12.17 -9.66 -2.48
N HIS A 194 -12.32 -8.34 -2.32
CA HIS A 194 -11.68 -7.58 -1.24
C HIS A 194 -12.63 -7.30 -0.08
N GLY A 195 -12.06 -7.14 1.10
CA GLY A 195 -12.76 -6.68 2.29
C GLY A 195 -14.06 -7.42 2.56
N LYS A 196 -15.17 -6.68 2.51
CA LYS A 196 -16.53 -7.21 2.71
C LYS A 196 -17.27 -7.45 1.39
N SER A 197 -16.68 -7.14 0.23
CA SER A 197 -17.26 -7.46 -1.08
C SER A 197 -17.13 -8.94 -1.37
N SER A 198 -18.17 -9.49 -2.01
CA SER A 198 -18.16 -10.92 -2.39
C SER A 198 -17.38 -11.11 -3.69
N PRO A 199 -16.69 -12.25 -3.84
CA PRO A 199 -16.27 -12.70 -5.15
C PRO A 199 -17.51 -13.06 -6.01
N PRO A 200 -17.38 -13.15 -7.35
CA PRO A 200 -18.46 -13.60 -8.20
C PRO A 200 -18.79 -15.08 -7.99
N ASN A 201 -19.95 -15.53 -8.46
CA ASN A 201 -20.29 -16.95 -8.47
C ASN A 201 -19.26 -17.75 -9.27
N GLY A 202 -18.88 -18.93 -8.79
CA GLY A 202 -17.85 -19.77 -9.41
C GLY A 202 -16.41 -19.39 -9.05
N PHE A 203 -16.23 -18.53 -8.06
CA PHE A 203 -14.90 -18.04 -7.63
C PHE A 203 -13.92 -19.16 -7.25
N ALA A 204 -14.42 -20.29 -6.71
CA ALA A 204 -13.56 -21.41 -6.30
C ALA A 204 -12.86 -22.11 -7.49
N GLU A 205 -13.35 -21.90 -8.70
CA GLU A 205 -12.86 -22.50 -9.94
C GLU A 205 -12.02 -21.53 -10.77
N ASN A 206 -11.91 -20.27 -10.33
CA ASN A 206 -11.27 -19.20 -11.06
C ASN A 206 -10.20 -18.51 -10.20
N GLU A 207 -9.07 -18.19 -10.81
CA GLU A 207 -8.07 -17.32 -10.23
C GLU A 207 -8.51 -15.85 -10.38
N TYR A 208 -8.33 -15.07 -9.34
CA TYR A 208 -8.57 -13.63 -9.40
C TYR A 208 -7.42 -12.92 -10.14
N ILE A 209 -7.76 -12.18 -11.17
CA ILE A 209 -6.84 -11.34 -11.94
C ILE A 209 -7.54 -10.00 -12.21
N LEU A 210 -6.94 -8.91 -11.79
CA LEU A 210 -7.41 -7.56 -12.08
C LEU A 210 -6.80 -7.09 -13.40
N THR A 211 -7.65 -6.73 -14.36
CA THR A 211 -7.22 -6.12 -15.62
C THR A 211 -7.65 -4.65 -15.69
N THR A 212 -6.98 -3.85 -16.50
CA THR A 212 -7.33 -2.45 -16.75
C THR A 212 -8.79 -2.31 -17.17
N LEU A 213 -9.22 -3.14 -18.12
CA LEU A 213 -10.58 -3.08 -18.64
C LEU A 213 -11.63 -3.42 -17.57
N SER A 214 -11.42 -4.50 -16.81
CA SER A 214 -12.34 -4.91 -15.73
C SER A 214 -12.40 -3.86 -14.63
N TYR A 215 -11.26 -3.29 -14.24
CA TYR A 215 -11.20 -2.28 -13.17
C TYR A 215 -11.98 -1.01 -13.56
N ILE A 216 -11.66 -0.45 -14.75
CA ILE A 216 -12.29 0.78 -15.22
C ILE A 216 -13.80 0.59 -15.41
N ASN A 217 -14.20 -0.51 -16.05
CA ASN A 217 -15.61 -0.80 -16.29
C ASN A 217 -16.37 -1.02 -14.98
N LEU A 218 -15.77 -1.67 -13.99
CA LEU A 218 -16.36 -1.84 -12.66
C LEU A 218 -16.60 -0.49 -11.97
N VAL A 219 -15.59 0.39 -11.96
CA VAL A 219 -15.74 1.74 -11.38
C VAL A 219 -16.85 2.52 -12.09
N ARG A 220 -16.93 2.44 -13.42
CA ARG A 220 -18.03 3.06 -14.19
C ARG A 220 -19.38 2.50 -13.77
N ALA A 221 -19.51 1.17 -13.73
CA ALA A 221 -20.77 0.52 -13.35
C ALA A 221 -21.19 0.90 -11.92
N PHE A 222 -20.24 1.01 -10.99
CA PHE A 222 -20.48 1.46 -9.62
C PHE A 222 -20.97 2.92 -9.58
N VAL A 223 -20.29 3.82 -10.28
CA VAL A 223 -20.68 5.24 -10.41
C VAL A 223 -22.08 5.40 -11.01
N ASP A 224 -22.37 4.65 -12.08
CA ASP A 224 -23.67 4.67 -12.77
C ASP A 224 -24.80 4.12 -11.88
N ALA A 225 -24.54 3.02 -11.15
CA ALA A 225 -25.51 2.41 -10.26
C ALA A 225 -25.90 3.31 -9.08
N LEU A 226 -24.95 4.07 -8.55
CA LEU A 226 -25.18 5.08 -7.51
C LEU A 226 -25.66 6.43 -8.05
N LYS A 227 -25.78 6.57 -9.39
CA LYS A 227 -26.20 7.79 -10.09
C LYS A 227 -25.38 9.02 -9.68
N LEU A 228 -24.07 8.86 -9.58
CA LEU A 228 -23.17 9.95 -9.19
C LEU A 228 -22.96 10.89 -10.39
N GLU A 229 -23.28 12.15 -10.18
CA GLU A 229 -23.09 13.19 -11.20
C GLU A 229 -21.72 13.83 -11.06
N ARG A 230 -20.90 13.78 -12.12
CA ARG A 230 -19.55 14.33 -12.16
C ARG A 230 -18.70 13.99 -10.93
N PRO A 231 -18.59 12.71 -10.53
CA PRO A 231 -17.82 12.38 -9.34
C PRO A 231 -16.34 12.74 -9.51
N VAL A 232 -15.70 13.10 -8.41
CA VAL A 232 -14.24 13.12 -8.29
C VAL A 232 -13.82 11.72 -7.91
N ILE A 233 -12.84 11.15 -8.62
CA ILE A 233 -12.29 9.83 -8.29
C ILE A 233 -10.89 10.01 -7.71
N MET A 234 -10.67 9.52 -6.51
CA MET A 234 -9.35 9.49 -5.86
C MET A 234 -8.91 8.05 -5.68
N GLY A 235 -7.65 7.76 -5.92
CA GLY A 235 -7.11 6.42 -5.70
C GLY A 235 -5.63 6.44 -5.40
N CYS A 236 -5.16 5.39 -4.73
CA CYS A 236 -3.77 5.22 -4.36
C CYS A 236 -3.18 3.97 -5.00
N SER A 237 -1.92 4.00 -5.46
CA SER A 237 -1.22 2.85 -6.03
C SER A 237 -1.95 2.30 -7.28
N ILE A 238 -2.51 1.06 -7.22
CA ILE A 238 -3.38 0.56 -8.31
C ILE A 238 -4.53 1.55 -8.57
N GLY A 239 -5.16 2.07 -7.52
CA GLY A 239 -6.19 3.11 -7.65
C GLY A 239 -5.66 4.41 -8.23
N GLY A 240 -4.44 4.82 -7.84
CA GLY A 240 -3.76 6.01 -8.37
C GLY A 240 -3.44 5.92 -9.85
N ARG A 241 -3.20 4.71 -10.36
CA ARG A 241 -3.06 4.45 -11.78
C ARG A 241 -4.42 4.35 -12.48
N ALA A 242 -5.39 3.69 -11.84
CA ALA A 242 -6.73 3.54 -12.38
C ALA A 242 -7.41 4.88 -12.64
N VAL A 243 -7.21 5.90 -11.80
CA VAL A 243 -7.83 7.22 -12.02
C VAL A 243 -7.32 7.89 -13.30
N LEU A 244 -6.10 7.61 -13.74
CA LEU A 244 -5.58 8.11 -15.03
C LEU A 244 -6.21 7.38 -16.22
N HIS A 245 -6.37 6.05 -16.15
CA HIS A 245 -7.12 5.30 -17.15
C HIS A 245 -8.61 5.73 -17.21
N LEU A 246 -9.21 6.04 -16.05
CA LEU A 246 -10.56 6.59 -15.98
C LEU A 246 -10.66 7.97 -16.64
N ALA A 247 -9.68 8.84 -16.41
CA ALA A 247 -9.61 10.15 -17.05
C ALA A 247 -9.47 10.04 -18.58
N LEU A 248 -8.68 9.07 -19.08
CA LEU A 248 -8.55 8.77 -20.50
C LEU A 248 -9.86 8.25 -21.11
N SER A 249 -10.56 7.36 -20.38
CA SER A 249 -11.69 6.62 -20.97
C SER A 249 -13.01 7.37 -20.91
N PHE A 250 -13.24 8.18 -19.88
CA PHE A 250 -14.49 8.91 -19.69
C PHE A 250 -14.36 10.17 -18.81
N GLY A 251 -13.24 10.86 -18.97
CA GLY A 251 -12.93 12.10 -18.23
C GLY A 251 -14.01 13.18 -18.36
N ASP A 252 -14.73 13.27 -19.49
CA ASP A 252 -15.83 14.22 -19.69
C ASP A 252 -16.97 14.07 -18.66
N ARG A 253 -17.13 12.90 -18.06
CA ARG A 253 -18.13 12.58 -17.02
C ARG A 253 -17.64 12.82 -15.60
N LEU A 254 -16.35 13.07 -15.41
CA LEU A 254 -15.73 13.24 -14.10
C LEU A 254 -15.65 14.72 -13.73
N GLY A 255 -15.72 14.98 -12.42
CA GLY A 255 -15.43 16.30 -11.86
C GLY A 255 -13.94 16.55 -11.67
N GLY A 256 -13.14 15.50 -11.71
CA GLY A 256 -11.68 15.49 -11.57
C GLY A 256 -11.18 14.15 -11.10
N VAL A 257 -9.87 13.96 -11.16
CA VAL A 257 -9.20 12.77 -10.60
C VAL A 257 -8.04 13.17 -9.70
N ILE A 258 -7.85 12.42 -8.62
CA ILE A 258 -6.74 12.61 -7.67
C ILE A 258 -5.95 11.30 -7.61
N GLY A 259 -4.75 11.30 -8.17
CA GLY A 259 -3.84 10.17 -8.15
C GLY A 259 -2.85 10.29 -6.99
N LEU A 260 -2.93 9.34 -6.06
CA LEU A 260 -1.97 9.19 -4.97
C LEU A 260 -0.98 8.09 -5.35
N GLN A 261 0.30 8.36 -5.18
CA GLN A 261 1.38 7.42 -5.49
C GLN A 261 1.25 6.88 -6.92
N SER A 262 1.11 7.82 -7.87
CA SER A 262 0.91 7.53 -9.28
C SER A 262 2.21 7.62 -10.05
N ALA A 263 2.41 6.68 -10.98
CA ALA A 263 3.52 6.65 -11.90
C ALA A 263 3.08 6.05 -13.24
N LEU A 264 3.84 6.26 -14.32
CA LEU A 264 3.58 5.66 -15.63
C LEU A 264 3.56 4.13 -15.58
N PHE A 265 4.49 3.56 -14.83
CA PHE A 265 4.65 2.12 -14.64
C PHE A 265 5.23 1.84 -13.26
N ALA A 266 5.23 0.60 -12.85
CA ALA A 266 6.01 0.12 -11.71
C ALA A 266 6.89 -1.04 -12.20
N GLU A 267 8.16 -1.02 -11.83
CA GLU A 267 9.03 -2.16 -12.10
C GLU A 267 8.77 -3.24 -11.05
N ASP A 268 8.52 -4.46 -11.49
CA ASP A 268 8.60 -5.61 -10.63
C ASP A 268 10.08 -5.88 -10.30
N ARG A 269 10.61 -5.13 -9.34
CA ARG A 269 11.92 -5.40 -8.74
C ARG A 269 11.77 -6.42 -7.62
N SER A 270 10.75 -7.23 -7.71
CA SER A 270 10.54 -8.21 -6.70
C SER A 270 11.69 -9.17 -6.72
N ILE A 271 12.47 -8.98 -5.80
CA ILE A 271 12.64 -9.95 -4.79
C ILE A 271 13.55 -11.13 -5.21
N GLY A 272 14.19 -11.14 -6.39
CA GLY A 272 15.20 -12.18 -6.74
C GLY A 272 14.66 -13.63 -6.77
N ASP A 273 13.34 -13.81 -6.72
CA ASP A 273 12.65 -15.06 -6.95
C ASP A 273 12.11 -15.03 -8.39
N PRO A 274 12.30 -16.08 -9.22
CA PRO A 274 11.81 -16.08 -10.58
C PRO A 274 10.29 -15.95 -10.71
N ASN A 275 9.54 -16.24 -9.62
CA ASN A 275 8.09 -16.03 -9.54
C ASN A 275 7.67 -15.58 -8.13
N PRO A 276 7.98 -14.33 -7.74
CA PRO A 276 7.67 -13.82 -6.40
C PRO A 276 6.16 -13.78 -6.10
N GLU A 277 5.34 -13.63 -7.11
CA GLU A 277 3.89 -13.65 -7.00
C GLU A 277 3.37 -15.04 -6.60
N ASP A 278 4.03 -16.12 -7.03
CA ASP A 278 3.65 -17.47 -6.65
C ASP A 278 3.79 -17.72 -5.14
N ILE A 279 4.71 -17.00 -4.47
CA ILE A 279 4.89 -17.08 -3.03
C ILE A 279 3.66 -16.58 -2.28
N LEU A 280 2.99 -15.55 -2.77
CA LEU A 280 1.76 -15.00 -2.17
C LEU A 280 0.57 -15.98 -2.25
N TYR A 281 0.67 -16.98 -3.11
CA TYR A 281 -0.36 -17.99 -3.32
C TYR A 281 -0.07 -19.34 -2.66
N ARG A 282 1.08 -19.49 -2.04
CA ARG A 282 1.52 -20.78 -1.49
C ARG A 282 0.86 -21.07 -0.14
N SER A 283 0.28 -22.26 0.01
CA SER A 283 -0.33 -22.71 1.27
C SER A 283 0.67 -22.91 2.41
N ASP A 284 1.96 -23.03 2.12
CA ASP A 284 3.05 -23.18 3.10
C ASP A 284 3.74 -21.84 3.44
N VAL A 285 3.25 -20.74 2.86
CA VAL A 285 3.57 -19.36 3.24
C VAL A 285 2.26 -18.66 3.55
N HIS A 286 2.14 -18.02 4.71
CA HIS A 286 0.95 -17.25 5.04
C HIS A 286 0.92 -15.97 4.21
N GLY A 287 0.17 -15.98 3.10
CA GLY A 287 0.15 -14.90 2.10
C GLY A 287 -0.20 -13.53 2.70
N GLY A 288 -1.16 -13.48 3.63
CA GLY A 288 -1.52 -12.24 4.34
C GLY A 288 -0.37 -11.70 5.21
N GLU A 289 0.32 -12.54 5.97
CA GLU A 289 1.49 -12.08 6.74
C GLU A 289 2.63 -11.62 5.83
N LEU A 290 2.85 -12.29 4.73
CA LEU A 290 3.86 -11.87 3.75
C LEU A 290 3.49 -10.53 3.11
N ALA A 291 2.23 -10.36 2.67
CA ALA A 291 1.74 -9.10 2.13
C ALA A 291 1.90 -7.96 3.16
N GLY A 292 1.48 -8.19 4.41
CA GLY A 292 1.67 -7.24 5.50
C GLY A 292 3.14 -6.88 5.74
N ALA A 293 4.05 -7.86 5.72
CA ALA A 293 5.48 -7.64 5.89
C ALA A 293 6.09 -6.81 4.74
N LEU A 294 5.70 -7.09 3.50
CA LEU A 294 6.12 -6.33 2.33
C LEU A 294 5.63 -4.87 2.41
N MET A 295 4.38 -4.69 2.79
CA MET A 295 3.75 -3.35 2.88
C MET A 295 4.23 -2.55 4.09
N ALA A 296 4.66 -3.20 5.16
CA ALA A 296 5.27 -2.52 6.30
C ALA A 296 6.46 -1.64 5.92
N GLY A 297 7.24 -2.09 4.94
CA GLY A 297 8.36 -1.34 4.41
C GLY A 297 8.00 -0.18 3.49
N MET A 298 6.76 -0.10 3.08
CA MET A 298 6.27 0.96 2.20
C MET A 298 5.76 2.18 2.99
N THR A 299 5.61 2.06 4.33
CA THR A 299 5.20 3.19 5.19
C THR A 299 6.39 4.06 5.57
N ALA A 300 6.17 5.36 5.76
CA ALA A 300 7.21 6.26 6.28
C ALA A 300 7.45 5.99 7.78
N PRO A 301 8.70 5.99 8.24
CA PRO A 301 9.01 5.75 9.66
C PRO A 301 8.49 6.86 10.59
N GLN A 302 8.20 8.06 10.07
CA GLN A 302 7.65 9.19 10.81
C GLN A 302 6.14 9.07 11.05
N SER A 303 5.45 8.26 10.23
CA SER A 303 4.01 8.03 10.37
C SER A 303 3.67 7.44 11.74
N PRO A 304 2.53 7.82 12.36
CA PRO A 304 2.13 7.29 13.66
C PRO A 304 2.09 5.77 13.69
N GLN A 305 2.66 5.16 14.72
CA GLN A 305 2.83 3.70 14.76
C GLN A 305 1.50 2.94 14.67
N HIS A 306 0.46 3.40 15.35
CA HIS A 306 -0.85 2.73 15.34
C HIS A 306 -1.47 2.76 13.94
N GLU A 307 -1.34 3.86 13.19
CA GLU A 307 -1.82 3.98 11.81
C GLU A 307 -1.03 3.06 10.85
N ARG A 308 0.28 2.97 11.03
CA ARG A 308 1.12 2.03 10.28
C ARG A 308 0.71 0.58 10.52
N TRP A 309 0.47 0.21 11.80
CA TRP A 309 0.04 -1.13 12.14
C TRP A 309 -1.35 -1.45 11.61
N GLU A 310 -2.28 -0.52 11.64
CA GLU A 310 -3.60 -0.71 11.08
C GLU A 310 -3.53 -0.86 9.56
N THR A 311 -2.72 -0.04 8.87
CA THR A 311 -2.45 -0.18 7.43
C THR A 311 -1.91 -1.57 7.10
N ILE A 312 -0.93 -2.08 7.86
CA ILE A 312 -0.38 -3.43 7.69
C ILE A 312 -1.45 -4.50 7.95
N TRP A 313 -2.31 -4.29 8.96
CA TRP A 313 -3.38 -5.21 9.31
C TRP A 313 -4.39 -5.42 8.18
N HIS A 314 -4.71 -4.38 7.41
CA HIS A 314 -5.58 -4.51 6.24
C HIS A 314 -5.02 -5.53 5.25
N TYR A 315 -3.73 -5.48 4.97
CA TYR A 315 -3.05 -6.43 4.08
C TYR A 315 -3.00 -7.85 4.62
N MET A 316 -2.86 -8.02 5.94
CA MET A 316 -2.88 -9.35 6.57
C MET A 316 -4.24 -10.03 6.42
N GLN A 317 -5.30 -9.28 6.19
CA GLN A 317 -6.67 -9.78 5.99
C GLN A 317 -7.03 -9.98 4.52
N SER A 318 -6.11 -9.73 3.59
CA SER A 318 -6.33 -10.00 2.17
C SER A 318 -6.62 -11.48 1.92
N GLY A 319 -7.61 -11.77 1.09
CA GLY A 319 -7.95 -13.14 0.68
C GLY A 319 -6.79 -13.81 -0.08
N PRO A 320 -6.77 -15.16 -0.13
CA PRO A 320 -5.77 -15.89 -0.90
C PRO A 320 -5.77 -15.46 -2.37
N GLY A 321 -4.60 -15.10 -2.90
CA GLY A 321 -4.40 -14.71 -4.29
C GLY A 321 -4.88 -13.31 -4.68
N VAL A 322 -5.61 -12.61 -3.80
CA VAL A 322 -6.17 -11.29 -4.11
C VAL A 322 -5.06 -10.27 -4.36
N PHE A 323 -4.10 -10.18 -3.45
CA PHE A 323 -2.96 -9.27 -3.62
C PHE A 323 -2.16 -9.58 -4.90
N LYS A 324 -1.93 -10.88 -5.20
CA LYS A 324 -1.27 -11.30 -6.44
C LYS A 324 -2.04 -10.84 -7.69
N GLY A 325 -3.37 -11.05 -7.69
CA GLY A 325 -4.21 -10.68 -8.83
C GLY A 325 -4.24 -9.19 -9.12
N ASP A 326 -4.17 -8.34 -8.07
CA ASP A 326 -4.03 -6.89 -8.21
C ASP A 326 -2.66 -6.49 -8.75
N LEU A 327 -1.59 -7.21 -8.35
CA LEU A 327 -0.24 -6.93 -8.83
C LEU A 327 -0.08 -7.19 -10.33
N PHE A 328 -0.88 -8.08 -10.93
CA PHE A 328 -0.93 -8.23 -12.38
C PHE A 328 -1.33 -6.91 -13.06
N TYR A 329 -2.37 -6.23 -12.56
CA TYR A 329 -2.71 -4.90 -13.06
C TYR A 329 -1.56 -3.90 -12.83
N TYR A 330 -0.94 -3.95 -11.64
CA TYR A 330 0.05 -2.95 -11.24
C TYR A 330 1.35 -3.04 -12.03
N PHE A 331 1.84 -4.24 -12.33
CA PHE A 331 3.15 -4.44 -12.97
C PHE A 331 3.06 -4.67 -14.47
N ASP A 332 1.94 -5.21 -14.96
CA ASP A 332 1.79 -5.65 -16.34
C ASP A 332 0.67 -4.87 -17.06
N ASP A 333 -0.59 -5.23 -16.84
CA ASP A 333 -1.72 -4.80 -17.68
C ASP A 333 -2.08 -3.31 -17.55
N GLY A 334 -1.80 -2.68 -16.41
CA GLY A 334 -2.08 -1.27 -16.15
C GLY A 334 -0.93 -0.32 -16.50
N ASP A 335 0.09 -0.76 -17.23
CA ASP A 335 1.21 0.10 -17.68
C ASP A 335 0.71 1.22 -18.59
N LEU A 336 0.92 2.46 -18.15
CA LEU A 336 0.46 3.63 -18.92
C LEU A 336 1.34 3.95 -20.13
N ARG A 337 2.54 3.38 -20.23
CA ARG A 337 3.45 3.61 -21.37
C ARG A 337 2.86 3.05 -22.67
N ASP A 338 2.05 1.99 -22.56
CA ASP A 338 1.34 1.37 -23.69
C ASP A 338 0.00 2.05 -24.01
N SER A 339 -0.33 3.12 -23.27
CA SER A 339 -1.57 3.90 -23.44
C SER A 339 -1.30 5.26 -24.08
N ASN A 340 -2.39 5.95 -24.46
CA ASN A 340 -2.32 7.34 -24.92
C ASN A 340 -2.27 8.33 -23.76
N VAL A 341 -1.51 8.02 -22.69
CA VAL A 341 -1.45 8.84 -21.47
C VAL A 341 -1.07 10.30 -21.74
N SER A 342 -0.26 10.57 -22.75
CA SER A 342 0.10 11.93 -23.15
C SER A 342 -1.11 12.78 -23.59
N ASP A 343 -2.23 12.17 -23.96
CA ASP A 343 -3.46 12.89 -24.33
C ASP A 343 -4.11 13.57 -23.12
N LEU A 344 -3.77 13.11 -21.91
CA LEU A 344 -4.27 13.70 -20.66
C LEU A 344 -3.88 15.17 -20.50
N LYS A 345 -2.78 15.62 -21.12
CA LYS A 345 -2.40 17.06 -21.14
C LYS A 345 -3.47 17.97 -21.74
N ASN A 346 -4.34 17.42 -22.58
CA ASN A 346 -5.44 18.13 -23.23
C ASN A 346 -6.81 17.74 -22.65
N SER A 347 -6.82 16.93 -21.58
CA SER A 347 -8.05 16.48 -20.93
C SER A 347 -8.81 17.65 -20.31
N LYS A 348 -10.14 17.64 -20.45
CA LYS A 348 -11.01 18.54 -19.71
C LYS A 348 -11.24 18.09 -18.26
N CYS A 349 -10.87 16.86 -17.93
CA CYS A 349 -10.91 16.35 -16.57
C CYS A 349 -9.72 16.91 -15.78
N PRO A 350 -9.93 17.70 -14.73
CA PRO A 350 -8.84 18.17 -13.88
C PRO A 350 -8.10 16.98 -13.24
N ILE A 351 -6.77 17.01 -13.30
CA ILE A 351 -5.91 15.94 -12.77
C ILE A 351 -5.02 16.52 -11.66
N TYR A 352 -4.99 15.85 -10.53
CA TYR A 352 -4.19 16.22 -9.37
C TYR A 352 -3.35 15.02 -8.94
N LEU A 353 -2.06 15.22 -8.64
CA LEU A 353 -1.14 14.16 -8.27
C LEU A 353 -0.42 14.49 -6.96
N LEU A 354 -0.32 13.50 -6.07
CA LEU A 354 0.45 13.56 -4.83
C LEU A 354 1.30 12.29 -4.68
N ASN A 355 2.61 12.45 -4.47
CA ASN A 355 3.53 11.33 -4.22
C ASN A 355 4.27 11.54 -2.90
N GLY A 356 4.48 10.49 -2.12
CA GLY A 356 5.25 10.53 -0.87
C GLY A 356 6.75 10.35 -1.10
N ASP A 357 7.57 11.06 -0.34
CA ASP A 357 9.04 11.02 -0.45
C ASP A 357 9.66 9.69 0.06
N TYR A 358 8.91 8.90 0.84
CA TYR A 358 9.29 7.55 1.28
C TYR A 358 8.71 6.43 0.40
N ASP A 359 7.95 6.76 -0.66
CA ASP A 359 7.46 5.74 -1.58
C ASP A 359 8.59 5.21 -2.47
N VAL A 360 8.84 3.91 -2.41
CA VAL A 360 9.84 3.21 -3.23
C VAL A 360 9.21 2.46 -4.41
N SER A 361 7.90 2.56 -4.60
CA SER A 361 7.15 1.93 -5.69
C SER A 361 6.79 2.93 -6.79
N ALA A 362 6.19 4.04 -6.40
CA ALA A 362 5.94 5.20 -7.26
C ALA A 362 6.74 6.39 -6.69
N THR A 363 8.04 6.39 -6.96
CA THR A 363 8.96 7.37 -6.36
C THR A 363 8.62 8.80 -6.75
N PRO A 364 9.08 9.80 -5.99
CA PRO A 364 8.92 11.21 -6.37
C PRO A 364 9.38 11.51 -7.79
N GLU A 365 10.48 10.89 -8.24
CA GLU A 365 11.02 11.07 -9.60
C GLU A 365 10.04 10.52 -10.64
N MET A 366 9.50 9.32 -10.42
CA MET A 366 8.51 8.70 -11.33
C MET A 366 7.21 9.53 -11.39
N GLY A 367 6.78 10.09 -10.24
CA GLY A 367 5.64 11.01 -10.18
C GLY A 367 5.91 12.32 -10.94
N ASN A 368 7.12 12.87 -10.83
CA ASN A 368 7.54 14.05 -11.56
C ASN A 368 7.58 13.79 -13.08
N ASP A 369 8.10 12.64 -13.53
CA ASP A 369 8.13 12.27 -14.94
C ASP A 369 6.71 12.18 -15.53
N LEU A 370 5.79 11.57 -14.78
CA LEU A 370 4.38 11.54 -15.13
C LEU A 370 3.80 12.97 -15.22
N ALA A 371 4.05 13.81 -14.22
CA ALA A 371 3.55 15.17 -14.17
C ALA A 371 4.08 16.03 -15.34
N GLN A 372 5.35 15.86 -15.72
CA GLN A 372 5.90 16.53 -16.90
C GLN A 372 5.23 16.08 -18.20
N LEU A 373 4.78 14.85 -18.29
CA LEU A 373 4.13 14.32 -19.49
C LEU A 373 2.68 14.81 -19.64
N ILE A 374 1.91 14.82 -18.55
CA ILE A 374 0.45 15.06 -18.61
C ILE A 374 0.03 16.46 -18.15
N HIS A 375 0.93 17.28 -17.61
CA HIS A 375 0.68 18.65 -17.14
C HIS A 375 -0.55 18.74 -16.22
N PRO A 376 -0.56 18.08 -15.05
CA PRO A 376 -1.71 18.09 -14.15
C PRO A 376 -1.94 19.50 -13.54
N GLU A 377 -3.16 19.78 -13.08
CA GLU A 377 -3.51 21.02 -12.35
C GLU A 377 -2.72 21.19 -11.06
N HIS A 378 -2.21 20.09 -10.51
CA HIS A 378 -1.37 20.09 -9.32
C HIS A 378 -0.53 18.81 -9.27
N PHE A 379 0.75 18.97 -8.95
CA PHE A 379 1.64 17.89 -8.52
C PHE A 379 2.44 18.38 -7.32
N GLU A 380 2.47 17.60 -6.25
CA GLU A 380 3.24 17.91 -5.06
C GLU A 380 3.81 16.62 -4.46
N VAL A 381 5.07 16.69 -4.00
CA VAL A 381 5.69 15.61 -3.21
C VAL A 381 5.38 15.87 -1.74
N MET A 382 4.78 14.87 -1.09
CA MET A 382 4.44 14.91 0.33
C MET A 382 5.65 14.49 1.16
N GLU A 383 6.11 15.35 2.04
CA GLU A 383 7.23 15.09 2.95
C GLU A 383 6.80 14.12 4.06
N GLU A 384 7.69 13.21 4.45
CA GLU A 384 7.51 12.23 5.52
C GLU A 384 6.30 11.29 5.29
N MET A 385 6.00 10.99 4.02
CA MET A 385 4.91 10.13 3.59
C MET A 385 5.42 8.93 2.80
N GLY A 386 4.91 7.75 3.13
CA GLY A 386 5.12 6.53 2.37
C GLY A 386 4.03 6.30 1.32
N HIS A 387 3.79 5.03 1.04
CA HIS A 387 2.89 4.58 -0.03
C HIS A 387 1.39 4.70 0.29
N PHE A 388 1.03 4.90 1.56
CA PHE A 388 -0.37 4.87 2.03
C PHE A 388 -0.75 6.14 2.79
N PRO A 389 -0.57 7.34 2.22
CA PRO A 389 -0.70 8.60 2.96
C PRO A 389 -2.04 8.73 3.69
N MET A 390 -3.14 8.28 3.07
CA MET A 390 -4.50 8.37 3.61
C MET A 390 -4.74 7.49 4.84
N SER A 391 -3.92 6.45 5.06
CA SER A 391 -4.07 5.51 6.19
C SER A 391 -2.89 5.51 7.15
N GLU A 392 -1.65 5.69 6.65
CA GLU A 392 -0.46 5.66 7.51
C GLU A 392 -0.20 6.96 8.26
N ASN A 393 -0.63 8.11 7.70
CA ASN A 393 -0.48 9.44 8.31
C ASN A 393 -1.61 10.39 7.84
N PRO A 394 -2.85 10.14 8.25
CA PRO A 394 -4.02 10.87 7.75
C PRO A 394 -3.97 12.36 8.04
N GLU A 395 -3.45 12.78 9.20
CA GLU A 395 -3.32 14.20 9.55
C GLU A 395 -2.28 14.92 8.68
N GLY A 396 -1.16 14.26 8.42
CA GLY A 396 -0.15 14.77 7.50
C GLY A 396 -0.71 14.87 6.07
N PHE A 397 -1.36 13.82 5.59
CA PHE A 397 -1.99 13.75 4.27
C PHE A 397 -3.04 14.83 4.06
N LYS A 398 -3.89 15.07 5.06
CA LYS A 398 -4.94 16.10 5.01
C LYS A 398 -4.40 17.47 4.59
N ARG A 399 -3.21 17.86 5.03
CA ARG A 399 -2.59 19.18 4.70
C ARG A 399 -2.36 19.37 3.20
N TYR A 400 -2.09 18.28 2.49
CA TYR A 400 -1.91 18.28 1.03
C TYR A 400 -3.26 18.17 0.31
N LEU A 401 -4.14 17.27 0.79
CA LEU A 401 -5.41 17.00 0.15
C LEU A 401 -6.34 18.21 0.15
N VAL A 402 -6.45 18.97 1.25
CA VAL A 402 -7.36 20.11 1.33
C VAL A 402 -7.07 21.18 0.28
N LYS A 403 -5.81 21.39 -0.11
CA LYS A 403 -5.42 22.30 -1.19
C LYS A 403 -6.06 21.92 -2.53
N ILE A 404 -6.17 20.62 -2.78
CA ILE A 404 -6.78 20.05 -3.99
C ILE A 404 -8.29 20.15 -3.90
N LEU A 405 -8.87 19.76 -2.75
CA LEU A 405 -10.32 19.82 -2.54
C LEU A 405 -10.88 21.24 -2.69
N ASP A 406 -10.16 22.25 -2.21
CA ASP A 406 -10.53 23.66 -2.40
C ASP A 406 -10.55 24.07 -3.86
N LYS A 407 -9.56 23.64 -4.67
CA LYS A 407 -9.56 23.86 -6.13
C LYS A 407 -10.77 23.21 -6.80
N ILE A 408 -11.10 21.99 -6.39
CA ILE A 408 -12.24 21.24 -6.90
C ILE A 408 -13.55 21.97 -6.57
N ILE A 409 -13.77 22.41 -5.33
CA ILE A 409 -14.95 23.17 -4.91
C ILE A 409 -15.12 24.42 -5.77
N ASN A 410 -14.04 25.19 -5.96
CA ASN A 410 -14.06 26.40 -6.80
C ASN A 410 -14.43 26.09 -8.25
N GLY A 411 -13.91 25.01 -8.83
CA GLY A 411 -14.24 24.56 -10.18
C GLY A 411 -15.72 24.14 -10.36
N TYR A 412 -16.30 23.50 -9.35
CA TYR A 412 -17.73 23.16 -9.34
C TYR A 412 -18.62 24.39 -9.25
N THR A 413 -18.24 25.38 -8.45
CA THR A 413 -19.02 26.61 -8.27
C THR A 413 -19.05 27.45 -9.55
N GLN A 414 -17.95 27.48 -10.30
CA GLN A 414 -17.86 28.24 -11.57
C GLN A 414 -18.61 27.58 -12.72
N ASN A 415 -18.74 26.24 -12.73
CA ASN A 415 -19.43 25.50 -13.80
C ASN A 415 -20.92 25.26 -13.51
N GLY A 416 -21.43 25.64 -12.34
CA GLY A 416 -22.82 25.50 -11.92
C GLY A 416 -23.63 26.81 -11.97
N SER A 417 -23.00 27.90 -12.35
CA SER A 417 -23.60 29.21 -12.66
C SER A 417 -23.66 29.42 -14.18
#